data_2e3e24b6986e64db424bfe81f32cd00a
#
_entry.id   2e3e24b6986e64db424bfe81f32cd00a
#
_cell.length_a   1.000
_cell.length_b   1.000
_cell.length_c   1.000
_cell.angle_alpha   90.00
_cell.angle_beta   90.00
_cell.angle_gamma   90.00
#
_symmetry.space_group_name_H-M   'P 1'
#
loop_
_entity.id
_entity.type
_entity.pdbx_description
1 polymer ?
#
loop_
_entity_poly.entity_id
_entity_poly.type
_entity_poly.pdbx_seq_one_letter_code
_entity_poly.pdbx_strand_id
1 'polypeptide(L)'
;MPTTIFIMPWRVVQVEVLADFWLRMTFLDGLTGIADLWRLVHLPDAGVFAALADPARFAEVRLAYGVVTWPGEVDLAPDAMHQALQLNAAWTL
;
A
#
# COMPACT_ATOMS: atom_id res chain seq x y z
N MET A 1 -29.00 15.87 -14.98
CA MET A 1 -28.56 15.66 -13.60
C MET A 1 -27.26 14.84 -13.59
N PRO A 2 -26.18 15.40 -13.15
CA PRO A 2 -24.95 14.62 -13.10
C PRO A 2 -25.09 13.49 -12.07
N THR A 3 -24.59 12.35 -12.46
CA THR A 3 -24.50 11.22 -11.54
C THR A 3 -23.43 11.54 -10.51
N THR A 4 -23.80 11.47 -9.25
CA THR A 4 -22.82 11.64 -8.19
C THR A 4 -21.94 10.39 -8.14
N ILE A 5 -20.69 10.54 -8.53
CA ILE A 5 -19.70 9.47 -8.41
C ILE A 5 -18.97 9.70 -7.10
N PHE A 6 -19.08 8.74 -6.18
CA PHE A 6 -18.32 8.78 -4.95
C PHE A 6 -16.89 8.31 -5.25
N ILE A 7 -16.00 9.29 -5.37
CA ILE A 7 -14.58 9.03 -5.56
C ILE A 7 -13.93 9.09 -4.19
N MET A 8 -13.46 7.94 -3.73
CA MET A 8 -12.81 7.86 -2.43
C MET A 8 -11.40 8.43 -2.52
N PRO A 9 -11.06 9.50 -1.77
CA PRO A 9 -9.76 10.15 -1.86
C PRO A 9 -8.60 9.23 -1.47
N TRP A 10 -8.87 8.24 -0.63
CA TRP A 10 -7.89 7.26 -0.18
C TRP A 10 -7.63 6.12 -1.18
N ARG A 11 -8.28 6.13 -2.33
CA ARG A 11 -8.02 5.16 -3.38
C ARG A 11 -6.60 5.35 -3.94
N VAL A 12 -5.82 4.27 -4.01
CA VAL A 12 -4.46 4.31 -4.56
C VAL A 12 -4.52 4.24 -6.08
N VAL A 13 -3.85 5.16 -6.75
CA VAL A 13 -3.81 5.22 -8.22
C VAL A 13 -2.45 4.84 -8.78
N GLN A 14 -1.40 4.82 -7.95
CA GLN A 14 -0.07 4.43 -8.37
C GLN A 14 0.68 3.82 -7.20
N VAL A 15 1.42 2.75 -7.47
CA VAL A 15 2.31 2.12 -6.49
C VAL A 15 3.65 1.84 -7.18
N GLU A 16 4.75 2.14 -6.47
CA GLU A 16 6.11 1.92 -6.96
C GLU A 16 6.89 1.16 -5.88
N VAL A 17 7.56 0.09 -6.30
CA VAL A 17 8.43 -0.69 -5.42
C VAL A 17 9.76 0.02 -5.28
N LEU A 18 10.15 0.27 -4.03
CA LEU A 18 11.45 0.84 -3.69
C LEU A 18 12.32 -0.24 -3.03
N ALA A 19 13.59 0.10 -2.74
CA ALA A 19 14.48 -0.79 -2.01
C ALA A 19 13.97 -1.03 -0.59
N ASP A 20 14.46 -2.09 0.05
CA ASP A 20 14.26 -2.40 1.47
C ASP A 20 12.79 -2.60 1.88
N PHE A 21 11.96 -3.14 0.97
CA PHE A 21 10.52 -3.41 1.22
C PHE A 21 9.74 -2.12 1.48
N TRP A 22 10.09 -1.06 0.78
CA TRP A 22 9.36 0.20 0.80
C TRP A 22 8.52 0.33 -0.46
N LEU A 23 7.36 0.98 -0.31
CA LEU A 23 6.47 1.31 -1.42
C LEU A 23 6.22 2.81 -1.43
N ARG A 24 6.29 3.41 -2.61
CA ARG A 24 5.77 4.77 -2.81
C ARG A 24 4.39 4.68 -3.43
N MET A 25 3.44 5.37 -2.82
CA MET A 25 2.06 5.36 -3.29
C MET A 25 1.58 6.76 -3.58
N THR A 26 0.74 6.88 -4.61
CA THR A 26 -0.01 8.09 -4.90
C THR A 26 -1.48 7.78 -4.79
N PHE A 27 -2.19 8.60 -4.05
CA PHE A 27 -3.64 8.47 -3.86
C PHE A 27 -4.40 9.33 -4.86
N LEU A 28 -5.69 9.05 -5.02
CA LEU A 28 -6.53 9.73 -6.00
C LEU A 28 -6.59 11.26 -5.77
N ASP A 29 -6.50 11.71 -4.53
CA ASP A 29 -6.50 13.13 -4.18
C ASP A 29 -5.12 13.81 -4.39
N GLY A 30 -4.13 13.08 -4.89
CA GLY A 30 -2.78 13.59 -5.12
C GLY A 30 -1.82 13.40 -3.96
N LEU A 31 -2.29 12.91 -2.81
CA LEU A 31 -1.40 12.62 -1.69
C LEU A 31 -0.41 11.55 -2.09
N THR A 32 0.88 11.77 -1.82
CA THR A 32 1.96 10.82 -2.08
C THR A 32 2.70 10.56 -0.78
N GLY A 33 3.05 9.29 -0.55
CA GLY A 33 3.79 8.92 0.63
C GLY A 33 4.45 7.56 0.49
N ILE A 34 5.19 7.18 1.52
CA ILE A 34 5.98 5.95 1.54
C ILE A 34 5.47 5.05 2.66
N ALA A 35 5.23 3.78 2.32
CA ALA A 35 4.99 2.74 3.31
C ALA A 35 6.25 1.90 3.47
N ASP A 36 6.72 1.78 4.70
CA ASP A 36 7.87 0.96 5.06
C ASP A 36 7.35 -0.36 5.63
N LEU A 37 7.52 -1.44 4.87
CA LEU A 37 7.06 -2.77 5.24
C LEU A 37 8.18 -3.68 5.72
N TRP A 38 9.42 -3.19 5.81
CA TRP A 38 10.56 -4.04 6.14
C TRP A 38 10.34 -4.81 7.44
N ARG A 39 9.91 -4.12 8.49
CA ARG A 39 9.65 -4.72 9.79
C ARG A 39 8.51 -5.73 9.72
N LEU A 40 7.42 -5.36 9.05
CA LEU A 40 6.22 -6.19 8.97
C LEU A 40 6.52 -7.56 8.35
N VAL A 41 7.24 -7.58 7.22
CA VAL A 41 7.52 -8.84 6.50
C VAL A 41 8.52 -9.72 7.24
N HIS A 42 9.30 -9.17 8.16
CA HIS A 42 10.33 -9.90 8.91
C HIS A 42 9.89 -10.27 10.33
N LEU A 43 8.68 -9.92 10.75
CA LEU A 43 8.16 -10.31 12.07
C LEU A 43 7.99 -11.83 12.14
N PRO A 44 8.29 -12.46 13.31
CA PRO A 44 8.12 -13.90 13.47
C PRO A 44 6.68 -14.38 13.24
N ASP A 45 5.70 -13.52 13.51
CA ASP A 45 4.28 -13.80 13.37
C ASP A 45 3.64 -12.94 12.27
N ALA A 46 4.37 -12.68 11.19
CA ALA A 46 3.91 -11.84 10.09
C ALA A 46 2.67 -12.40 9.36
N GLY A 47 2.34 -13.68 9.56
CA GLY A 47 1.17 -14.29 8.94
C GLY A 47 1.30 -14.31 7.42
N VAL A 48 0.28 -13.79 6.72
CA VAL A 48 0.26 -13.73 5.26
C VAL A 48 1.36 -12.83 4.68
N PHE A 49 1.89 -11.89 5.44
CA PHE A 49 2.95 -10.99 4.99
C PHE A 49 4.33 -11.67 4.99
N ALA A 50 4.49 -12.83 5.63
CA ALA A 50 5.78 -13.53 5.69
C ALA A 50 6.32 -13.89 4.30
N ALA A 51 5.45 -14.21 3.36
CA ALA A 51 5.83 -14.53 1.99
C ALA A 51 6.46 -13.34 1.28
N LEU A 52 6.14 -12.11 1.69
CA LEU A 52 6.67 -10.88 1.09
C LEU A 52 8.10 -10.57 1.52
N ALA A 53 8.67 -11.31 2.46
CA ALA A 53 10.08 -11.20 2.81
C ALA A 53 10.99 -11.66 1.67
N ASP A 54 10.46 -12.41 0.70
CA ASP A 54 11.15 -12.69 -0.56
C ASP A 54 11.00 -11.46 -1.48
N PRO A 55 12.11 -10.81 -1.88
CA PRO A 55 12.03 -9.61 -2.73
C PRO A 55 11.28 -9.83 -4.03
N ALA A 56 11.38 -11.02 -4.62
CA ALA A 56 10.66 -11.33 -5.86
C ALA A 56 9.15 -11.35 -5.64
N ARG A 57 8.70 -11.85 -4.49
CA ARG A 57 7.28 -11.84 -4.11
C ARG A 57 6.79 -10.44 -3.81
N PHE A 58 7.60 -9.66 -3.10
CA PHE A 58 7.26 -8.26 -2.79
C PHE A 58 7.11 -7.45 -4.07
N ALA A 59 7.94 -7.70 -5.08
CA ALA A 59 7.89 -7.00 -6.36
C ALA A 59 6.64 -7.34 -7.20
N GLU A 60 5.89 -8.37 -6.83
CA GLU A 60 4.64 -8.73 -7.50
C GLU A 60 3.45 -7.84 -7.08
N VAL A 61 3.69 -6.78 -6.33
CA VAL A 61 2.66 -5.83 -5.92
C VAL A 61 1.93 -5.26 -7.13
N ARG A 62 0.61 -5.06 -6.96
CA ARG A 62 -0.24 -4.48 -8.00
C ARG A 62 -1.38 -3.70 -7.35
N LEU A 63 -2.11 -2.96 -8.17
CA LEU A 63 -3.33 -2.29 -7.75
C LEU A 63 -4.55 -3.06 -8.24
N ALA A 64 -5.50 -3.27 -7.33
CA ALA A 64 -6.80 -3.83 -7.66
C ALA A 64 -7.86 -2.95 -7.01
N TYR A 65 -8.64 -2.26 -7.83
CA TYR A 65 -9.71 -1.37 -7.37
C TYR A 65 -9.25 -0.33 -6.34
N GLY A 66 -8.06 0.23 -6.56
CA GLY A 66 -7.50 1.24 -5.66
C GLY A 66 -6.86 0.69 -4.40
N VAL A 67 -6.65 -0.62 -4.33
CA VAL A 67 -6.05 -1.31 -3.18
C VAL A 67 -4.70 -1.88 -3.59
N VAL A 68 -3.69 -1.63 -2.77
CA VAL A 68 -2.36 -2.25 -2.93
C VAL A 68 -2.47 -3.70 -2.52
N THR A 69 -2.20 -4.62 -3.44
CA THR A 69 -2.39 -6.06 -3.22
C THR A 69 -1.26 -6.88 -3.84
N TRP A 70 -1.09 -8.08 -3.32
CA TRP A 70 -0.18 -9.10 -3.84
C TRP A 70 -0.94 -10.38 -4.10
N PRO A 71 -0.42 -11.27 -4.97
CA PRO A 71 -1.00 -12.60 -5.15
C PRO A 71 -1.14 -13.33 -3.80
N GLY A 72 -2.23 -14.06 -3.61
CA GLY A 72 -2.52 -14.75 -2.35
C GLY A 72 -3.41 -13.94 -1.41
N GLU A 73 -4.10 -12.92 -1.96
CA GLU A 73 -5.06 -12.10 -1.20
C GLU A 73 -4.41 -11.30 -0.06
N VAL A 74 -3.19 -10.85 -0.28
CA VAL A 74 -2.47 -10.00 0.67
C VAL A 74 -2.69 -8.54 0.29
N ASP A 75 -3.38 -7.79 1.14
CA ASP A 75 -3.81 -6.42 0.85
C ASP A 75 -3.34 -5.47 1.95
N LEU A 76 -3.10 -4.21 1.57
CA LEU A 76 -2.94 -3.11 2.52
C LEU A 76 -4.21 -2.26 2.52
N ALA A 77 -4.70 -1.93 3.71
CA ALA A 77 -5.89 -1.10 3.86
C ALA A 77 -5.61 0.33 3.37
N PRO A 78 -6.20 0.77 2.24
CA PRO A 78 -5.84 2.05 1.63
C PRO A 78 -6.31 3.24 2.47
N ASP A 79 -7.45 3.14 3.15
CA ASP A 79 -7.97 4.20 4.01
C ASP A 79 -7.07 4.44 5.22
N ALA A 80 -6.58 3.38 5.85
CA ALA A 80 -5.65 3.47 6.96
C ALA A 80 -4.32 4.09 6.55
N MET A 81 -3.79 3.69 5.37
CA MET A 81 -2.57 4.28 4.82
C MET A 81 -2.75 5.76 4.51
N HIS A 82 -3.85 6.12 3.88
CA HIS A 82 -4.14 7.50 3.53
C HIS A 82 -4.19 8.38 4.77
N GLN A 83 -4.87 7.92 5.82
CA GLN A 83 -4.96 8.64 7.08
C GLN A 83 -3.58 8.84 7.72
N ALA A 84 -2.76 7.79 7.75
CA ALA A 84 -1.41 7.87 8.31
C ALA A 84 -0.51 8.82 7.51
N LEU A 85 -0.59 8.79 6.18
CA LEU A 85 0.24 9.60 5.31
C LEU A 85 -0.20 11.06 5.22
N GLN A 86 -1.41 11.38 5.63
CA GLN A 86 -1.82 12.78 5.82
C GLN A 86 -1.07 13.44 6.96
N LEU A 87 -0.63 12.66 7.95
CA LEU A 87 0.07 13.17 9.12
C LEU A 87 1.59 13.12 8.96
N ASN A 88 2.10 12.15 8.23
CA ASN A 88 3.53 11.92 8.04
C ASN A 88 3.80 11.48 6.61
N ALA A 89 4.95 11.87 6.05
CA ALA A 89 5.34 11.47 4.69
C ALA A 89 5.65 9.97 4.56
N ALA A 90 5.85 9.28 5.67
CA ALA A 90 6.15 7.86 5.70
C ALA A 90 5.32 7.17 6.79
N TRP A 91 4.95 5.92 6.51
CA TRP A 91 4.20 5.07 7.42
C TRP A 91 4.96 3.75 7.62
N THR A 92 5.40 3.51 8.83
CA THR A 92 6.10 2.27 9.21
C THR A 92 5.09 1.28 9.77
N LEU A 93 4.99 0.14 9.11
CA LEU A 93 4.10 -0.93 9.53
C LEU A 93 4.77 -1.88 10.51
#